data_81bc27893c608a673fbbadae76cacc89
#
_entry.id   81bc27893c608a673fbbadae76cacc89
#
_cell.length_a   1.000
_cell.length_b   1.000
_cell.length_c   1.000
_cell.angle_alpha   90.00
_cell.angle_beta   90.00
_cell.angle_gamma   90.00
#
_symmetry.space_group_name_H-M   'P 1'
#
loop_
_entity.id
_entity.type
_entity.pdbx_description
1 polymer ?
#
loop_
_entity_poly.entity_id
_entity_poly.type
_entity_poly.pdbx_seq_one_letter_code
_entity_poly.pdbx_strand_id
1 'polypeptide(L)'
;MKQGWVVLLIFLACTSTFAQANLEQLLAAEKEFVQSAAAKGIKTAFLEVLASDSIIFHPEAVNGREYWTKRQDPPTSVLIREPTFGDISYNGMLGYTMGNWRRYPKGKSEVFADFGQYVTVWEKRNNRFVASLDIGIRHERLPDAETGDDDEEERRDRTSDPNIRGWSPADASLNFLRISMGRGRLGAAYKEFADGDIRLLIEREAPIIGKKRVVRATSRYLSMEFPKKVALFEAADMAYTWNACQYANSSEGTEQGNCLHIWKLRKDKWRIVLAVFARVDSGKLPEIKVRQRKKKS
;
A
#
# COMPACT_ATOMS: atom_id res chain seq x y z
N MET A 1 15.04 47.30 9.44
CA MET A 1 14.05 46.39 8.82
C MET A 1 14.68 45.26 7.98
N LYS A 2 15.88 44.75 8.30
CA LYS A 2 16.55 43.68 7.53
C LYS A 2 16.80 42.39 8.30
N GLN A 3 16.46 42.29 9.60
CA GLN A 3 16.71 41.09 10.40
C GLN A 3 15.55 40.09 10.46
N GLY A 4 14.32 40.48 10.11
CA GLY A 4 13.16 39.57 10.18
C GLY A 4 13.09 38.51 9.07
N TRP A 5 13.68 38.73 7.93
CA TRP A 5 13.62 37.83 6.77
C TRP A 5 14.58 36.64 6.85
N VAL A 6 15.70 36.80 7.56
CA VAL A 6 16.69 35.69 7.72
C VAL A 6 16.16 34.58 8.63
N VAL A 7 15.40 34.92 9.67
CA VAL A 7 14.82 33.95 10.60
C VAL A 7 13.72 33.10 9.93
N LEU A 8 12.92 33.71 9.05
CA LEU A 8 11.85 32.98 8.35
C LEU A 8 12.40 31.96 7.33
N LEU A 9 13.49 32.30 6.63
CA LEU A 9 14.15 31.36 5.69
C LEU A 9 14.83 30.20 6.39
N ILE A 10 15.38 30.37 7.58
CA ILE A 10 15.98 29.29 8.36
C ILE A 10 14.91 28.32 8.87
N PHE A 11 13.71 28.79 9.24
CA PHE A 11 12.62 27.91 9.68
C PHE A 11 12.06 27.05 8.53
N LEU A 12 11.92 27.58 7.31
CA LEU A 12 11.48 26.79 6.15
C LEU A 12 12.52 25.72 5.74
N ALA A 13 13.81 26.03 5.84
CA ALA A 13 14.87 25.07 5.52
C ALA A 13 14.95 23.92 6.54
N CYS A 14 14.66 24.15 7.83
CA CYS A 14 14.66 23.12 8.86
C CYS A 14 13.51 22.10 8.72
N THR A 15 12.34 22.52 8.24
CA THR A 15 11.19 21.61 8.13
C THR A 15 11.32 20.62 6.98
N SER A 16 11.89 21.03 5.87
CA SER A 16 12.15 20.13 4.72
C SER A 16 13.24 19.10 5.02
N THR A 17 14.27 19.45 5.80
CA THR A 17 15.30 18.50 6.25
C THR A 17 14.76 17.44 7.22
N PHE A 18 13.81 17.78 8.08
CA PHE A 18 13.23 16.83 9.04
C PHE A 18 12.34 15.77 8.37
N ALA A 19 11.50 16.16 7.43
CA ALA A 19 10.66 15.23 6.66
C ALA A 19 11.51 14.31 5.79
N GLN A 20 12.56 14.83 5.15
CA GLN A 20 13.51 14.06 4.36
C GLN A 20 14.25 13.01 5.22
N ALA A 21 14.77 13.39 6.38
CA ALA A 21 15.48 12.48 7.26
C ALA A 21 14.57 11.35 7.80
N ASN A 22 13.28 11.63 8.05
CA ASN A 22 12.32 10.60 8.46
C ASN A 22 11.97 9.65 7.31
N LEU A 23 11.85 10.13 6.07
CA LEU A 23 11.63 9.27 4.90
C LEU A 23 12.84 8.35 4.66
N GLU A 24 14.05 8.87 4.77
CA GLU A 24 15.27 8.07 4.66
C GLU A 24 15.32 6.95 5.73
N GLN A 25 14.93 7.24 6.98
CA GLN A 25 14.83 6.24 8.04
C GLN A 25 13.77 5.17 7.72
N LEU A 26 12.62 5.56 7.15
CA LEU A 26 11.59 4.61 6.71
C LEU A 26 12.11 3.68 5.61
N LEU A 27 12.74 4.25 4.60
CA LEU A 27 13.32 3.48 3.49
C LEU A 27 14.48 2.57 3.96
N ALA A 28 15.24 2.99 4.97
CA ALA A 28 16.25 2.16 5.61
C ALA A 28 15.61 0.96 6.33
N ALA A 29 14.50 1.15 7.06
CA ALA A 29 13.78 0.06 7.71
C ALA A 29 13.24 -0.98 6.71
N GLU A 30 12.70 -0.55 5.57
CA GLU A 30 12.30 -1.45 4.48
C GLU A 30 13.50 -2.20 3.91
N LYS A 31 14.63 -1.51 3.68
CA LYS A 31 15.86 -2.13 3.19
C LYS A 31 16.41 -3.19 4.16
N GLU A 32 16.40 -2.90 5.46
CA GLU A 32 16.81 -3.84 6.50
C GLU A 32 15.91 -5.09 6.50
N PHE A 33 14.59 -4.90 6.34
CA PHE A 33 13.66 -6.02 6.20
C PHE A 33 14.00 -6.90 4.99
N VAL A 34 14.23 -6.30 3.82
CA VAL A 34 14.61 -7.03 2.59
C VAL A 34 15.91 -7.80 2.77
N GLN A 35 16.92 -7.18 3.39
CA GLN A 35 18.21 -7.82 3.68
C GLN A 35 18.05 -8.98 4.68
N SER A 36 17.27 -8.79 5.74
CA SER A 36 16.98 -9.84 6.72
C SER A 36 16.24 -11.01 6.09
N ALA A 37 15.25 -10.74 5.22
CA ALA A 37 14.51 -11.78 4.50
C ALA A 37 15.41 -12.64 3.61
N ALA A 38 16.37 -12.01 2.93
CA ALA A 38 17.34 -12.71 2.10
C ALA A 38 18.34 -13.54 2.93
N ALA A 39 18.80 -13.00 4.06
CA ALA A 39 19.85 -13.63 4.88
C ALA A 39 19.31 -14.68 5.88
N LYS A 40 18.18 -14.40 6.53
CA LYS A 40 17.64 -15.17 7.67
C LYS A 40 16.30 -15.86 7.36
N GLY A 41 15.72 -15.62 6.20
CA GLY A 41 14.41 -16.12 5.81
C GLY A 41 13.26 -15.15 6.18
N ILE A 42 12.14 -15.34 5.48
CA ILE A 42 11.00 -14.41 5.52
C ILE A 42 10.31 -14.34 6.89
N LYS A 43 10.23 -15.47 7.59
CA LYS A 43 9.64 -15.53 8.96
C LYS A 43 10.42 -14.65 9.92
N THR A 44 11.75 -14.83 9.97
CA THR A 44 12.62 -14.05 10.85
C THR A 44 12.51 -12.58 10.55
N ALA A 45 12.57 -12.19 9.27
CA ALA A 45 12.44 -10.81 8.84
C ALA A 45 11.12 -10.17 9.30
N PHE A 46 10.00 -10.86 9.11
CA PHE A 46 8.71 -10.34 9.61
C PHE A 46 8.67 -10.21 11.13
N LEU A 47 9.18 -11.19 11.87
CA LEU A 47 9.21 -11.13 13.34
C LEU A 47 10.10 -10.01 13.89
N GLU A 48 11.11 -9.58 13.12
CA GLU A 48 11.98 -8.45 13.48
C GLU A 48 11.27 -7.09 13.33
N VAL A 49 10.36 -6.94 12.37
CA VAL A 49 9.74 -5.65 12.04
C VAL A 49 8.28 -5.52 12.46
N LEU A 50 7.51 -6.61 12.52
CA LEU A 50 6.09 -6.55 12.83
C LEU A 50 5.82 -6.05 14.26
N ALA A 51 4.92 -5.08 14.37
CA ALA A 51 4.36 -4.67 15.65
C ALA A 51 3.58 -5.82 16.32
N SER A 52 3.42 -5.76 17.64
CA SER A 52 2.65 -6.79 18.38
C SER A 52 1.18 -6.87 17.97
N ASP A 53 0.62 -5.75 17.55
CA ASP A 53 -0.76 -5.55 17.07
C ASP A 53 -0.86 -5.45 15.54
N SER A 54 0.21 -5.82 14.83
CA SER A 54 0.26 -5.76 13.37
C SER A 54 -0.80 -6.61 12.69
N ILE A 55 -1.26 -6.16 11.54
CA ILE A 55 -2.23 -6.86 10.69
C ILE A 55 -1.54 -7.31 9.41
N ILE A 56 -1.75 -8.58 9.07
CA ILE A 56 -1.48 -9.13 7.74
C ILE A 56 -2.73 -9.80 7.20
N PHE A 57 -2.77 -10.05 5.89
CA PHE A 57 -3.92 -10.67 5.24
C PHE A 57 -3.56 -12.07 4.72
N HIS A 58 -4.27 -13.12 5.29
CA HIS A 58 -3.96 -14.51 4.94
C HIS A 58 -5.16 -15.48 5.15
N PRO A 59 -6.09 -15.59 4.25
CA PRO A 59 -6.52 -14.55 3.29
C PRO A 59 -7.23 -13.39 3.98
N GLU A 60 -7.81 -13.62 5.17
CA GLU A 60 -8.45 -12.61 6.01
C GLU A 60 -7.42 -11.87 6.89
N ALA A 61 -7.87 -10.77 7.49
CA ALA A 61 -7.04 -10.01 8.42
C ALA A 61 -6.74 -10.82 9.68
N VAL A 62 -5.46 -11.01 9.99
CA VAL A 62 -4.99 -11.72 11.18
C VAL A 62 -3.88 -10.92 11.86
N ASN A 63 -3.63 -11.20 13.15
CA ASN A 63 -2.45 -10.65 13.80
C ASN A 63 -1.18 -11.22 13.15
N GLY A 64 -0.37 -10.33 12.57
CA GLY A 64 0.78 -10.72 11.78
C GLY A 64 1.88 -11.39 12.62
N ARG A 65 2.13 -10.85 13.82
CA ARG A 65 3.16 -11.40 14.70
C ARG A 65 2.80 -12.79 15.21
N GLU A 66 1.54 -12.99 15.61
CA GLU A 66 1.06 -14.32 16.02
C GLU A 66 1.10 -15.33 14.87
N TYR A 67 0.66 -14.91 13.69
CA TYR A 67 0.68 -15.76 12.50
C TYR A 67 2.10 -16.26 12.20
N TRP A 68 3.08 -15.36 12.11
CA TRP A 68 4.46 -15.74 11.83
C TRP A 68 5.13 -16.52 12.96
N THR A 69 4.76 -16.27 14.21
CA THR A 69 5.27 -17.06 15.35
C THR A 69 4.85 -18.51 15.24
N LYS A 70 3.57 -18.77 14.90
CA LYS A 70 2.99 -20.12 14.81
C LYS A 70 3.39 -20.88 13.53
N ARG A 71 3.74 -20.15 12.49
CA ARG A 71 4.08 -20.76 11.18
C ARG A 71 5.51 -21.30 11.19
N GLN A 72 5.69 -22.49 10.62
CA GLN A 72 7.03 -22.95 10.27
C GLN A 72 7.54 -22.12 9.09
N ASP A 73 8.84 -21.78 9.10
CA ASP A 73 9.45 -21.08 7.97
C ASP A 73 9.30 -21.99 6.73
N PRO A 74 8.72 -21.51 5.62
CA PRO A 74 8.62 -22.34 4.44
C PRO A 74 10.03 -22.56 3.87
N PRO A 75 10.66 -23.73 4.08
CA PRO A 75 12.05 -23.96 3.65
C PRO A 75 12.15 -24.07 2.12
N THR A 76 11.00 -24.00 1.46
CA THR A 76 10.84 -24.35 0.04
C THR A 76 10.61 -23.16 -0.87
N SER A 77 10.56 -21.94 -0.35
CA SER A 77 10.34 -20.75 -1.21
C SER A 77 11.25 -19.58 -0.84
N VAL A 78 11.64 -18.83 -1.86
CA VAL A 78 12.35 -17.55 -1.76
C VAL A 78 11.37 -16.45 -2.12
N LEU A 79 11.25 -15.45 -1.24
CA LEU A 79 10.51 -14.22 -1.50
C LEU A 79 11.52 -13.07 -1.64
N ILE A 80 11.44 -12.35 -2.75
CA ILE A 80 12.22 -11.14 -2.99
C ILE A 80 11.25 -9.98 -3.06
N ARG A 81 11.58 -8.88 -2.40
CA ARG A 81 10.88 -7.61 -2.46
C ARG A 81 11.80 -6.53 -3.01
N GLU A 82 11.26 -5.68 -3.86
CA GLU A 82 11.93 -4.55 -4.48
C GLU A 82 11.08 -3.31 -4.24
N PRO A 83 11.43 -2.51 -3.22
CA PRO A 83 10.69 -1.28 -2.92
C PRO A 83 10.86 -0.30 -4.09
N THR A 84 9.76 0.26 -4.58
CA THR A 84 9.72 1.20 -5.70
C THR A 84 9.22 2.58 -5.30
N PHE A 85 8.56 2.68 -4.15
CA PHE A 85 8.00 3.93 -3.66
C PHE A 85 7.84 3.93 -2.14
N GLY A 86 7.95 5.10 -1.52
CA GLY A 86 7.62 5.34 -0.12
C GLY A 86 7.19 6.78 0.11
N ASP A 87 6.31 7.00 1.08
CA ASP A 87 5.88 8.32 1.55
C ASP A 87 5.67 8.29 3.06
N ILE A 88 5.74 9.47 3.70
CA ILE A 88 5.69 9.59 5.14
C ILE A 88 4.83 10.80 5.56
N SER A 89 4.22 10.72 6.74
CA SER A 89 3.50 11.83 7.34
C SER A 89 4.43 12.99 7.69
N TYR A 90 3.91 14.20 7.71
CA TYR A 90 4.65 15.41 8.04
C TYR A 90 5.42 15.30 9.37
N ASN A 91 4.79 14.68 10.39
CA ASN A 91 5.42 14.47 11.70
C ASN A 91 6.35 13.25 11.77
N GLY A 92 6.52 12.49 10.67
CA GLY A 92 7.37 11.32 10.60
C GLY A 92 6.90 10.10 11.41
N MET A 93 5.66 10.08 11.88
CA MET A 93 5.15 9.01 12.76
C MET A 93 4.47 7.88 12.00
N LEU A 94 3.99 8.13 10.78
CA LEU A 94 3.30 7.18 9.91
C LEU A 94 3.86 7.28 8.50
N GLY A 95 4.14 6.14 7.89
CA GLY A 95 4.55 6.08 6.50
C GLY A 95 4.14 4.78 5.84
N TYR A 96 4.38 4.67 4.56
CA TYR A 96 4.20 3.41 3.84
C TYR A 96 5.28 3.24 2.78
N THR A 97 5.57 2.00 2.49
CA THR A 97 6.39 1.57 1.36
C THR A 97 5.56 0.67 0.47
N MET A 98 5.84 0.67 -0.80
CA MET A 98 5.27 -0.27 -1.76
C MET A 98 6.32 -0.67 -2.79
N GLY A 99 6.09 -1.82 -3.43
CA GLY A 99 7.02 -2.30 -4.44
C GLY A 99 6.60 -3.62 -5.03
N ASN A 100 7.48 -4.14 -5.87
CA ASN A 100 7.30 -5.43 -6.50
C ASN A 100 7.72 -6.56 -5.56
N TRP A 101 7.03 -7.68 -5.64
CA TRP A 101 7.52 -8.91 -5.05
C TRP A 101 7.51 -10.05 -6.08
N ARG A 102 8.46 -10.96 -5.93
CA ARG A 102 8.47 -12.24 -6.65
C ARG A 102 8.77 -13.37 -5.68
N ARG A 103 8.12 -14.49 -5.87
CA ARG A 103 8.30 -15.68 -5.05
C ARG A 103 8.46 -16.91 -5.93
N TYR A 104 9.47 -17.71 -5.67
CA TYR A 104 9.72 -18.97 -6.38
C TYR A 104 10.17 -20.06 -5.42
N PRO A 105 10.01 -21.36 -5.80
CA PRO A 105 10.49 -22.46 -4.99
C PRO A 105 12.01 -22.43 -4.84
N LYS A 106 12.53 -22.68 -3.64
CA LYS A 106 13.97 -22.77 -3.36
C LYS A 106 14.60 -23.87 -4.24
N GLY A 107 15.73 -23.55 -4.86
CA GLY A 107 16.41 -24.46 -5.78
C GLY A 107 15.79 -24.55 -7.19
N LYS A 108 14.77 -23.74 -7.47
CA LYS A 108 14.20 -23.54 -8.82
C LYS A 108 14.62 -22.19 -9.37
N SER A 109 14.66 -22.07 -10.71
CA SER A 109 14.91 -20.78 -11.34
C SER A 109 13.71 -19.84 -11.20
N GLU A 110 13.95 -18.54 -11.35
CA GLU A 110 12.92 -17.50 -11.31
C GLU A 110 11.82 -17.64 -12.38
N VAL A 111 12.01 -18.51 -13.38
CA VAL A 111 11.00 -18.83 -14.41
C VAL A 111 9.69 -19.36 -13.80
N PHE A 112 9.74 -19.87 -12.57
CA PHE A 112 8.58 -20.39 -11.85
C PHE A 112 8.06 -19.41 -10.80
N ALA A 113 8.42 -18.14 -10.90
CA ALA A 113 8.03 -17.16 -9.89
C ALA A 113 6.57 -16.72 -10.03
N ASP A 114 5.90 -16.57 -8.89
CA ASP A 114 4.72 -15.70 -8.74
C ASP A 114 5.19 -14.25 -8.62
N PHE A 115 4.38 -13.33 -9.10
CA PHE A 115 4.66 -11.90 -9.08
C PHE A 115 3.51 -11.13 -8.44
N GLY A 116 3.82 -9.96 -7.92
CA GLY A 116 2.81 -9.07 -7.39
C GLY A 116 3.37 -7.75 -6.87
N GLN A 117 2.48 -7.02 -6.22
CA GLN A 117 2.79 -5.79 -5.51
C GLN A 117 2.53 -5.99 -4.02
N TYR A 118 3.29 -5.29 -3.18
CA TYR A 118 3.06 -5.22 -1.75
C TYR A 118 2.95 -3.77 -1.29
N VAL A 119 2.28 -3.59 -0.16
CA VAL A 119 2.25 -2.35 0.60
C VAL A 119 2.50 -2.71 2.06
N THR A 120 3.48 -2.06 2.67
CA THR A 120 3.71 -2.13 4.11
C THR A 120 3.47 -0.76 4.72
N VAL A 121 2.61 -0.69 5.72
CA VAL A 121 2.39 0.52 6.52
C VAL A 121 3.28 0.45 7.75
N TRP A 122 4.00 1.54 7.99
CA TRP A 122 4.99 1.68 9.04
C TRP A 122 4.58 2.75 10.04
N GLU A 123 4.67 2.42 11.31
CA GLU A 123 4.50 3.36 12.41
C GLU A 123 5.81 3.54 13.15
N LYS A 124 6.12 4.78 13.54
CA LYS A 124 7.29 5.06 14.36
C LYS A 124 6.93 4.88 15.83
N ARG A 125 7.39 3.80 16.45
CA ARG A 125 7.20 3.49 17.87
C ARG A 125 8.56 3.41 18.56
N ASN A 126 8.73 4.12 19.69
CA ASN A 126 10.00 4.18 20.41
C ASN A 126 11.20 4.53 19.51
N ASN A 127 11.02 5.53 18.67
CA ASN A 127 12.01 6.03 17.69
C ASN A 127 12.46 5.01 16.62
N ARG A 128 11.71 3.92 16.42
CA ARG A 128 11.97 2.87 15.43
C ARG A 128 10.71 2.64 14.59
N PHE A 129 10.88 2.40 13.29
CA PHE A 129 9.77 1.97 12.44
C PHE A 129 9.45 0.50 12.68
N VAL A 130 8.16 0.23 12.89
CA VAL A 130 7.60 -1.11 12.96
C VAL A 130 6.48 -1.24 11.93
N ALA A 131 6.37 -2.40 11.31
CA ALA A 131 5.31 -2.68 10.35
C ALA A 131 4.00 -2.94 11.10
N SER A 132 3.02 -2.06 10.91
CA SER A 132 1.68 -2.18 11.51
C SER A 132 0.67 -2.87 10.60
N LEU A 133 0.90 -2.82 9.28
CA LEU A 133 0.09 -3.54 8.31
C LEU A 133 0.94 -3.96 7.11
N ASP A 134 0.72 -5.19 6.61
CA ASP A 134 1.33 -5.66 5.37
C ASP A 134 0.26 -6.36 4.51
N ILE A 135 0.12 -5.91 3.27
CA ILE A 135 -0.84 -6.44 2.30
C ILE A 135 -0.17 -6.63 0.94
N GLY A 136 -0.47 -7.71 0.27
CA GLY A 136 0.02 -7.99 -1.08
C GLY A 136 -1.09 -8.39 -2.03
N ILE A 137 -0.89 -8.09 -3.30
CA ILE A 137 -1.69 -8.60 -4.43
C ILE A 137 -0.81 -9.39 -5.37
N ARG A 138 -1.42 -10.27 -6.16
CA ARG A 138 -0.75 -10.99 -7.27
C ARG A 138 -1.19 -10.41 -8.60
N HIS A 139 -0.30 -10.48 -9.57
CA HIS A 139 -0.60 -10.22 -10.98
C HIS A 139 0.30 -11.09 -11.86
N GLU A 140 -0.01 -11.15 -13.14
CA GLU A 140 0.88 -11.79 -14.11
C GLU A 140 2.20 -11.01 -14.20
N ARG A 141 3.27 -11.70 -14.66
CA ARG A 141 4.54 -11.03 -14.88
C ARG A 141 4.36 -9.83 -15.81
N LEU A 142 4.68 -8.65 -15.32
CA LEU A 142 4.69 -7.43 -16.13
C LEU A 142 5.90 -7.47 -17.09
N PRO A 143 5.78 -6.93 -18.32
CA PRO A 143 6.96 -6.72 -19.18
C PRO A 143 8.01 -5.86 -18.48
N ASP A 144 9.28 -6.15 -18.71
CA ASP A 144 10.42 -5.44 -18.13
C ASP A 144 10.57 -4.04 -18.78
N ALA A 145 9.62 -3.19 -18.68
CA ALA A 145 9.67 -1.75 -18.92
C ALA A 145 8.26 -1.20 -19.01
N GLU A 146 7.82 -0.66 -17.95
CA GLU A 146 6.96 0.52 -17.90
C GLU A 146 6.83 0.92 -16.43
N THR A 147 7.97 1.06 -15.74
CA THR A 147 8.05 2.07 -14.69
C THR A 147 8.06 3.38 -15.44
N GLY A 148 6.85 3.92 -15.70
CA GLY A 148 6.76 5.25 -16.28
C GLY A 148 7.60 6.20 -15.43
N ASP A 149 8.42 7.00 -16.07
CA ASP A 149 8.99 8.21 -15.51
C ASP A 149 7.83 9.09 -15.07
N ASP A 150 7.29 8.82 -13.90
CA ASP A 150 6.30 9.67 -13.27
C ASP A 150 7.07 10.86 -12.71
N ASP A 151 6.83 12.00 -13.31
CA ASP A 151 7.35 13.32 -12.98
C ASP A 151 7.61 13.50 -11.48
N GLU A 152 8.87 13.31 -11.07
CA GLU A 152 9.33 13.57 -9.70
C GLU A 152 9.15 15.04 -9.29
N GLU A 153 9.00 15.91 -10.27
CA GLU A 153 8.95 17.35 -10.08
C GLU A 153 7.63 17.85 -9.46
N GLU A 154 6.52 17.16 -9.69
CA GLU A 154 5.21 17.54 -9.13
C GLU A 154 4.99 17.11 -7.67
N ARG A 155 5.89 16.31 -7.10
CA ARG A 155 5.78 15.80 -5.72
C ARG A 155 6.18 16.80 -4.63
N ARG A 156 6.96 17.82 -4.95
CA ARG A 156 7.66 18.67 -3.93
C ARG A 156 6.79 19.70 -3.22
N ASP A 157 5.59 20.02 -3.71
CA ASP A 157 4.81 21.17 -3.22
C ASP A 157 3.43 20.78 -2.64
N ARG A 158 3.30 19.58 -2.04
CA ARG A 158 2.00 19.07 -1.56
C ARG A 158 1.89 18.92 -0.04
N THR A 159 2.77 19.57 0.72
CA THR A 159 2.65 19.62 2.18
C THR A 159 1.46 20.47 2.59
N SER A 160 0.57 19.90 3.38
CA SER A 160 -0.57 20.61 3.96
C SER A 160 -0.26 21.01 5.39
N ASP A 161 -0.72 22.17 5.78
CA ASP A 161 -0.69 22.58 7.19
C ASP A 161 -1.64 21.67 7.99
N PRO A 162 -1.12 20.87 8.95
CA PRO A 162 -1.95 19.98 9.76
C PRO A 162 -2.94 20.70 10.68
N ASN A 163 -2.82 22.04 10.82
CA ASN A 163 -3.71 22.87 11.62
C ASN A 163 -4.95 23.36 10.84
N ILE A 164 -5.06 23.05 9.54
CA ILE A 164 -6.25 23.44 8.76
C ILE A 164 -7.44 22.62 9.25
N ARG A 165 -8.48 23.29 9.75
CA ARG A 165 -9.74 22.71 10.15
C ARG A 165 -10.56 22.31 8.92
N GLY A 166 -10.46 21.05 8.53
CA GLY A 166 -11.25 20.39 7.51
C GLY A 166 -11.97 19.16 8.06
N TRP A 167 -12.47 18.32 7.19
CA TRP A 167 -12.93 16.98 7.56
C TRP A 167 -11.80 16.18 8.18
N SER A 168 -12.12 15.37 9.19
CA SER A 168 -11.19 14.36 9.68
C SER A 168 -11.00 13.25 8.63
N PRO A 169 -9.93 12.45 8.70
CA PRO A 169 -9.79 11.30 7.81
C PRO A 169 -10.91 10.27 8.00
N ALA A 170 -11.50 10.21 9.21
CA ALA A 170 -12.68 9.40 9.49
C ALA A 170 -13.90 9.88 8.69
N ASP A 171 -14.17 11.20 8.69
CA ASP A 171 -15.29 11.78 7.92
C ASP A 171 -15.07 11.58 6.41
N ALA A 172 -13.84 11.78 5.92
CA ALA A 172 -13.50 11.56 4.53
C ALA A 172 -13.73 10.10 4.13
N SER A 173 -13.28 9.16 4.96
CA SER A 173 -13.49 7.72 4.75
C SER A 173 -14.96 7.36 4.74
N LEU A 174 -15.75 7.81 5.72
CA LEU A 174 -17.18 7.56 5.78
C LEU A 174 -17.92 8.13 4.56
N ASN A 175 -17.56 9.33 4.10
CA ASN A 175 -18.16 9.91 2.90
C ASN A 175 -17.76 9.16 1.63
N PHE A 176 -16.50 8.71 1.51
CA PHE A 176 -16.08 7.82 0.43
C PHE A 176 -16.95 6.57 0.40
N LEU A 177 -17.10 5.88 1.54
CA LEU A 177 -17.93 4.68 1.65
C LEU A 177 -19.38 4.98 1.26
N ARG A 178 -19.98 6.05 1.79
CA ARG A 178 -21.36 6.45 1.46
C ARG A 178 -21.57 6.68 -0.02
N ILE A 179 -20.61 7.28 -0.73
CA ILE A 179 -20.70 7.51 -2.17
C ILE A 179 -20.50 6.19 -2.94
N SER A 180 -19.57 5.34 -2.50
CA SER A 180 -19.24 4.08 -3.18
C SER A 180 -20.32 3.01 -3.04
N MET A 181 -21.14 3.07 -1.97
CA MET A 181 -22.24 2.15 -1.71
C MET A 181 -23.38 2.38 -2.71
N GLY A 182 -23.35 1.71 -3.82
CA GLY A 182 -24.37 1.78 -4.85
C GLY A 182 -23.85 1.31 -6.19
N ARG A 183 -24.76 0.82 -6.99
CA ARG A 183 -24.41 0.26 -8.30
C ARG A 183 -23.69 1.31 -9.19
N GLY A 184 -22.46 0.98 -9.61
CA GLY A 184 -21.65 1.83 -10.49
C GLY A 184 -21.10 3.11 -9.82
N ARG A 185 -21.16 3.23 -8.50
CA ARG A 185 -20.77 4.48 -7.83
C ARG A 185 -19.33 4.51 -7.32
N LEU A 186 -18.60 3.40 -7.37
CA LEU A 186 -17.20 3.36 -6.91
C LEU A 186 -16.33 4.36 -7.68
N GLY A 187 -16.48 4.46 -9.00
CA GLY A 187 -15.77 5.45 -9.80
C GLY A 187 -16.10 6.90 -9.40
N ALA A 188 -17.35 7.18 -9.01
CA ALA A 188 -17.74 8.50 -8.50
C ALA A 188 -17.06 8.83 -7.17
N ALA A 189 -16.93 7.85 -6.27
CA ALA A 189 -16.20 8.02 -5.02
C ALA A 189 -14.71 8.33 -5.27
N TYR A 190 -14.05 7.60 -6.16
CA TYR A 190 -12.66 7.92 -6.55
C TYR A 190 -12.53 9.24 -7.30
N LYS A 191 -13.53 9.63 -8.10
CA LYS A 191 -13.55 10.96 -8.74
C LYS A 191 -13.52 12.08 -7.70
N GLU A 192 -14.18 11.90 -6.56
CA GLU A 192 -14.19 12.89 -5.48
C GLU A 192 -12.91 12.84 -4.65
N PHE A 193 -12.50 11.64 -4.19
CA PHE A 193 -11.49 11.50 -3.14
C PHE A 193 -10.08 11.15 -3.63
N ALA A 194 -9.90 10.68 -4.85
CA ALA A 194 -8.56 10.32 -5.34
C ALA A 194 -7.65 11.54 -5.49
N ASP A 195 -6.39 11.38 -5.12
CA ASP A 195 -5.31 12.31 -5.48
C ASP A 195 -5.01 12.22 -6.99
N GLY A 196 -4.33 13.22 -7.54
CA GLY A 196 -3.96 13.28 -8.96
C GLY A 196 -3.11 12.08 -9.39
N ASP A 197 -2.17 11.70 -8.55
CA ASP A 197 -1.18 10.62 -8.76
C ASP A 197 -1.49 9.35 -7.95
N ILE A 198 -2.74 9.15 -7.56
CA ILE A 198 -3.18 7.94 -6.86
C ILE A 198 -2.66 6.67 -7.55
N ARG A 199 -2.25 5.69 -6.73
CA ARG A 199 -1.93 4.34 -7.16
C ARG A 199 -3.04 3.39 -6.71
N LEU A 200 -3.52 2.56 -7.63
CA LEU A 200 -4.52 1.53 -7.36
C LEU A 200 -3.94 0.16 -7.70
N LEU A 201 -3.91 -0.70 -6.71
CA LEU A 201 -3.48 -2.09 -6.80
C LEU A 201 -4.70 -2.99 -6.69
N ILE A 202 -4.97 -3.76 -7.72
CA ILE A 202 -6.08 -4.73 -7.76
C ILE A 202 -5.51 -6.11 -8.03
N GLU A 203 -6.00 -7.11 -7.31
CA GLU A 203 -5.64 -8.51 -7.54
C GLU A 203 -5.77 -8.89 -9.02
N ARG A 204 -4.72 -9.49 -9.59
CA ARG A 204 -4.60 -9.93 -11.00
C ARG A 204 -4.48 -8.81 -12.03
N GLU A 205 -4.34 -7.56 -11.61
CA GLU A 205 -4.15 -6.44 -12.52
C GLU A 205 -2.79 -5.77 -12.33
N ALA A 206 -2.27 -5.19 -13.40
CA ALA A 206 -1.12 -4.29 -13.32
C ALA A 206 -1.47 -3.05 -12.50
N PRO A 207 -0.52 -2.44 -11.78
CA PRO A 207 -0.75 -1.20 -11.06
C PRO A 207 -1.33 -0.10 -11.95
N ILE A 208 -2.38 0.56 -11.47
CA ILE A 208 -3.05 1.65 -12.19
C ILE A 208 -2.67 2.97 -11.52
N ILE A 209 -2.01 3.85 -12.25
CA ILE A 209 -1.52 5.13 -11.75
C ILE A 209 -2.31 6.28 -12.37
N GLY A 210 -2.64 7.26 -11.54
CA GLY A 210 -3.31 8.50 -11.93
C GLY A 210 -4.83 8.45 -11.85
N LYS A 211 -5.40 9.54 -11.35
CA LYS A 211 -6.83 9.67 -11.04
C LYS A 211 -7.76 9.32 -12.19
N LYS A 212 -7.48 9.79 -13.41
CA LYS A 212 -8.34 9.50 -14.57
C LYS A 212 -8.42 8.01 -14.88
N ARG A 213 -7.27 7.30 -14.79
CA ARG A 213 -7.19 5.86 -15.04
C ARG A 213 -7.88 5.07 -13.92
N VAL A 214 -7.68 5.47 -12.66
CA VAL A 214 -8.32 4.86 -11.49
C VAL A 214 -9.84 5.02 -11.55
N VAL A 215 -10.36 6.21 -11.84
CA VAL A 215 -11.81 6.44 -12.01
C VAL A 215 -12.38 5.55 -13.10
N ARG A 216 -11.71 5.43 -14.26
CA ARG A 216 -12.15 4.55 -15.35
C ARG A 216 -12.16 3.08 -14.92
N ALA A 217 -11.11 2.62 -14.26
CA ALA A 217 -11.00 1.24 -13.81
C ALA A 217 -12.08 0.89 -12.79
N THR A 218 -12.32 1.77 -11.82
CA THR A 218 -13.29 1.53 -10.73
C THR A 218 -14.74 1.73 -11.16
N SER A 219 -15.01 2.47 -12.23
CA SER A 219 -16.37 2.65 -12.78
C SER A 219 -16.98 1.36 -13.37
N ARG A 220 -16.16 0.35 -13.67
CA ARG A 220 -16.63 -0.95 -14.18
C ARG A 220 -17.20 -1.86 -13.09
N TYR A 221 -16.91 -1.58 -11.82
CA TYR A 221 -17.46 -2.35 -10.70
C TYR A 221 -18.92 -1.98 -10.46
N LEU A 222 -19.78 -2.98 -10.40
CA LEU A 222 -21.22 -2.81 -10.25
C LEU A 222 -21.59 -2.30 -8.86
N SER A 223 -20.92 -2.83 -7.84
CA SER A 223 -21.11 -2.43 -6.46
C SER A 223 -19.85 -2.69 -5.65
N MET A 224 -19.68 -1.95 -4.57
CA MET A 224 -18.73 -2.26 -3.53
C MET A 224 -19.44 -2.10 -2.20
N GLU A 225 -19.38 -3.15 -1.38
CA GLU A 225 -19.95 -3.17 -0.05
C GLU A 225 -18.85 -3.27 0.98
N PHE A 226 -18.99 -2.50 2.05
CA PHE A 226 -18.04 -2.49 3.15
C PHE A 226 -18.78 -2.90 4.42
N PRO A 227 -18.17 -3.70 5.30
CA PRO A 227 -18.74 -4.00 6.60
C PRO A 227 -18.83 -2.74 7.45
N LYS A 228 -19.66 -2.78 8.47
CA LYS A 228 -19.99 -1.64 9.33
C LYS A 228 -18.80 -1.03 10.08
N LYS A 229 -17.66 -1.70 10.13
CA LYS A 229 -16.50 -1.25 10.92
C LYS A 229 -15.28 -1.13 10.02
N VAL A 230 -14.71 0.07 9.97
CA VAL A 230 -13.47 0.40 9.29
C VAL A 230 -12.41 0.68 10.35
N ALA A 231 -11.27 0.02 10.28
CA ALA A 231 -10.14 0.38 11.10
C ALA A 231 -9.48 1.64 10.52
N LEU A 232 -9.17 2.60 11.38
CA LEU A 232 -8.53 3.86 11.03
C LEU A 232 -7.35 4.10 11.96
N PHE A 233 -6.24 4.54 11.40
CA PHE A 233 -5.11 5.12 12.11
C PHE A 233 -4.68 6.41 11.41
N GLU A 234 -4.33 7.44 12.18
CA GLU A 234 -3.92 8.74 11.65
C GLU A 234 -2.69 9.30 12.34
N ALA A 235 -1.89 10.05 11.61
CA ALA A 235 -0.75 10.80 12.11
C ALA A 235 -0.53 12.05 11.25
N ALA A 236 -0.82 13.23 11.83
CA ALA A 236 -0.70 14.54 11.18
C ALA A 236 -1.49 14.59 9.84
N ASP A 237 -0.79 14.60 8.71
CA ASP A 237 -1.34 14.73 7.36
C ASP A 237 -1.52 13.39 6.62
N MET A 238 -1.32 12.26 7.30
CA MET A 238 -1.46 10.93 6.74
C MET A 238 -2.37 10.06 7.60
N ALA A 239 -3.17 9.23 6.96
CA ALA A 239 -3.96 8.21 7.63
C ALA A 239 -4.05 6.95 6.76
N TYR A 240 -4.37 5.81 7.35
CA TYR A 240 -4.80 4.66 6.59
C TYR A 240 -6.09 4.07 7.15
N THR A 241 -6.88 3.51 6.26
CA THR A 241 -8.07 2.73 6.60
C THR A 241 -8.01 1.37 5.94
N TRP A 242 -8.41 0.33 6.66
CA TRP A 242 -8.55 -0.98 6.07
C TRP A 242 -9.84 -1.67 6.55
N ASN A 243 -10.37 -2.53 5.72
CA ASN A 243 -11.57 -3.33 6.02
C ASN A 243 -11.68 -4.50 5.05
N ALA A 244 -12.43 -5.53 5.46
CA ALA A 244 -12.96 -6.49 4.50
C ALA A 244 -13.92 -5.76 3.56
N CYS A 245 -13.94 -6.13 2.30
CA CYS A 245 -14.85 -5.56 1.31
C CYS A 245 -15.41 -6.65 0.40
N GLN A 246 -16.57 -6.36 -0.16
CA GLN A 246 -17.19 -7.19 -1.18
C GLN A 246 -17.41 -6.34 -2.40
N TYR A 247 -16.99 -6.80 -3.56
CA TYR A 247 -17.18 -6.09 -4.82
C TYR A 247 -17.75 -7.02 -5.89
N ALA A 248 -18.63 -6.46 -6.71
CA ALA A 248 -19.23 -7.15 -7.82
C ALA A 248 -18.69 -6.59 -9.14
N ASN A 249 -18.25 -7.49 -10.01
CA ASN A 249 -17.87 -7.20 -11.38
C ASN A 249 -18.90 -7.85 -12.32
N SER A 250 -19.20 -7.21 -13.44
CA SER A 250 -20.17 -7.71 -14.44
C SER A 250 -19.76 -9.05 -15.06
N SER A 251 -18.47 -9.35 -15.10
CA SER A 251 -17.92 -10.55 -15.74
C SER A 251 -17.58 -11.69 -14.79
N GLU A 252 -17.29 -11.41 -13.51
CA GLU A 252 -16.72 -12.38 -12.56
C GLU A 252 -17.62 -12.64 -11.35
N GLY A 253 -18.78 -11.94 -11.27
CA GLY A 253 -19.70 -12.06 -10.14
C GLY A 253 -19.26 -11.27 -8.92
N THR A 254 -19.62 -11.75 -7.72
CA THR A 254 -19.30 -11.10 -6.46
C THR A 254 -18.06 -11.73 -5.83
N GLU A 255 -17.08 -10.91 -5.51
CA GLU A 255 -15.83 -11.31 -4.89
C GLU A 255 -15.66 -10.67 -3.52
N GLN A 256 -15.03 -11.41 -2.60
CA GLN A 256 -14.63 -10.91 -1.29
C GLN A 256 -13.16 -10.51 -1.32
N GLY A 257 -12.81 -9.47 -0.58
CA GLY A 257 -11.45 -8.98 -0.52
C GLY A 257 -11.16 -8.17 0.74
N ASN A 258 -9.91 -7.76 0.82
CA ASN A 258 -9.44 -6.81 1.81
C ASN A 258 -9.09 -5.51 1.10
N CYS A 259 -9.60 -4.40 1.62
CA CYS A 259 -9.39 -3.07 1.06
C CYS A 259 -8.52 -2.24 2.01
N LEU A 260 -7.48 -1.62 1.45
CA LEU A 260 -6.65 -0.63 2.13
C LEU A 260 -6.72 0.68 1.37
N HIS A 261 -6.91 1.79 2.07
CA HIS A 261 -6.71 3.13 1.54
C HIS A 261 -5.66 3.86 2.38
N ILE A 262 -4.68 4.46 1.72
CA ILE A 262 -3.79 5.46 2.33
C ILE A 262 -4.31 6.83 1.95
N TRP A 263 -4.50 7.66 2.95
CA TRP A 263 -5.01 9.01 2.86
C TRP A 263 -3.91 10.01 3.15
N LYS A 264 -3.90 11.09 2.39
CA LYS A 264 -3.01 12.23 2.62
C LYS A 264 -3.84 13.51 2.65
N LEU A 265 -3.58 14.39 3.58
CA LEU A 265 -4.15 15.73 3.57
C LEU A 265 -3.47 16.54 2.46
N ARG A 266 -4.24 17.11 1.54
CA ARG A 266 -3.79 17.92 0.42
C ARG A 266 -4.52 19.26 0.47
N LYS A 267 -3.80 20.31 0.76
CA LYS A 267 -4.35 21.64 1.06
C LYS A 267 -5.30 21.56 2.27
N ASP A 268 -6.57 21.34 2.07
CA ASP A 268 -7.61 21.30 3.12
C ASP A 268 -8.49 20.02 3.01
N LYS A 269 -8.09 19.05 2.16
CA LYS A 269 -8.89 17.88 1.85
C LYS A 269 -8.11 16.59 1.95
N TRP A 270 -8.68 15.59 2.60
CA TRP A 270 -8.15 14.25 2.59
C TRP A 270 -8.34 13.60 1.21
N ARG A 271 -7.24 13.08 0.65
CA ARG A 271 -7.18 12.43 -0.65
C ARG A 271 -6.61 11.03 -0.50
N ILE A 272 -7.15 10.09 -1.27
CA ILE A 272 -6.59 8.74 -1.36
C ILE A 272 -5.40 8.78 -2.31
N VAL A 273 -4.21 8.49 -1.80
CA VAL A 273 -2.96 8.43 -2.56
C VAL A 273 -2.60 7.01 -2.97
N LEU A 274 -3.11 6.01 -2.22
CA LEU A 274 -2.96 4.60 -2.53
C LEU A 274 -4.22 3.83 -2.15
N ALA A 275 -4.67 2.93 -3.02
CA ALA A 275 -5.73 1.98 -2.75
C ALA A 275 -5.29 0.56 -3.13
N VAL A 276 -5.66 -0.42 -2.31
CA VAL A 276 -5.39 -1.84 -2.55
C VAL A 276 -6.69 -2.63 -2.44
N PHE A 277 -6.96 -3.49 -3.41
CA PHE A 277 -8.04 -4.48 -3.40
C PHE A 277 -7.42 -5.86 -3.53
N ALA A 278 -7.13 -6.48 -2.41
CA ALA A 278 -6.59 -7.83 -2.34
C ALA A 278 -7.74 -8.83 -2.22
N ARG A 279 -7.88 -9.72 -3.19
CA ARG A 279 -8.92 -10.75 -3.20
C ARG A 279 -8.68 -11.78 -2.10
N VAL A 280 -9.75 -12.19 -1.44
CA VAL A 280 -9.78 -13.36 -0.56
C VAL A 280 -10.11 -14.57 -1.41
N ASP A 281 -9.09 -15.33 -1.83
CA ASP A 281 -9.32 -16.61 -2.49
C ASP A 281 -9.84 -17.62 -1.47
N SER A 282 -11.03 -18.13 -1.70
CA SER A 282 -11.62 -19.21 -0.89
C SER A 282 -10.83 -20.51 -1.05
N GLY A 283 -9.67 -20.58 -0.42
CA GLY A 283 -9.08 -21.84 0.03
C GLY A 283 -8.26 -22.68 -0.95
N LYS A 284 -8.00 -22.27 -2.20
CA LYS A 284 -7.02 -22.95 -3.06
C LYS A 284 -6.02 -21.94 -3.63
N LEU A 285 -4.81 -22.00 -3.14
CA LEU A 285 -3.67 -21.49 -3.91
C LEU A 285 -3.73 -22.19 -5.28
N PRO A 286 -3.78 -21.45 -6.41
CA PRO A 286 -3.70 -22.11 -7.70
C PRO A 286 -2.43 -22.94 -7.75
N GLU A 287 -2.54 -24.22 -8.10
CA GLU A 287 -1.38 -25.03 -8.44
C GLU A 287 -0.61 -24.30 -9.53
N ILE A 288 0.70 -24.17 -9.35
CA ILE A 288 1.58 -23.57 -10.35
C ILE A 288 1.47 -24.47 -11.59
N LYS A 289 0.63 -24.11 -12.54
CA LYS A 289 0.56 -24.77 -13.84
C LYS A 289 1.83 -24.44 -14.60
N VAL A 290 2.81 -25.31 -14.54
CA VAL A 290 4.01 -25.26 -15.35
C VAL A 290 3.61 -25.33 -16.83
N ARG A 291 3.60 -24.19 -17.52
CA ARG A 291 3.48 -24.17 -18.98
C ARG A 291 4.75 -24.78 -19.56
N GLN A 292 4.70 -26.08 -19.85
CA GLN A 292 5.75 -26.73 -20.65
C GLN A 292 5.75 -26.07 -22.04
N ARG A 293 6.80 -25.30 -22.34
CA ARG A 293 7.08 -24.89 -23.71
C ARG A 293 7.34 -26.15 -24.52
N LYS A 294 6.42 -26.54 -25.39
CA LYS A 294 6.71 -27.53 -26.43
C LYS A 294 7.93 -27.04 -27.22
N LYS A 295 9.05 -27.77 -27.12
CA LYS A 295 10.15 -27.62 -28.06
C LYS A 295 9.58 -27.91 -29.45
N LYS A 296 9.57 -26.93 -30.33
CA LYS A 296 9.42 -27.19 -31.75
C LYS A 296 10.65 -27.92 -32.21
N SER A 297 10.47 -29.17 -32.63
CA SER A 297 11.42 -29.96 -33.39
C SER A 297 11.60 -29.37 -34.79
#